data_e0e320a394dc32bd81ae1a7ea8cf8e57
#
_entry.id   e0e320a394dc32bd81ae1a7ea8cf8e57
#
_cell.length_a   1.000
_cell.length_b   1.000
_cell.length_c   1.000
_cell.angle_alpha   90.00
_cell.angle_beta   90.00
_cell.angle_gamma   90.00
#
_symmetry.space_group_name_H-M   'P 1'
#
loop_
_entity.id
_entity.type
_entity.pdbx_description
1 polymer ?
#
loop_
_entity_poly.entity_id
_entity_poly.type
_entity_poly.pdbx_seq_one_letter_code
_entity_poly.pdbx_strand_id
1 'polypeptide(L)'
;NLVFIGTGFINLELAALLSENKPNYYNITVVKYKTLGPPLALMLDADMAITVQDCMVEKGIHMKMDSRAVRILGQNGRVSGVELETGEKIDADMVMVSVGARPNLELAKDMNLELGTFGIKVNKYLETSHPDILAGGDCVEKIHFVTKKPAASLLRGPSVIHGRLAAKRLAGYDIEFPGILNNSAVRIFEKYIAATGLTDKQAQKAGFETVSVVVNSRSKHGMIPGVKPWTLKLVFDKNTQKLIGGQIISDSDAPVKEIDTVNALILGEKTIPDLTTLMCAGNPDCSSEPSLEPITIAAEQALQKLR
;
A
#
# COMPACT_ATOMS: atom_id res chain seq x y z
N ASN A 1 15.24 -12.74 20.77
CA ASN A 1 15.39 -11.41 20.22
C ASN A 1 15.30 -11.48 18.69
N LEU A 2 14.33 -10.80 18.12
CA LEU A 2 14.13 -10.72 16.67
C LEU A 2 14.31 -9.28 16.22
N VAL A 3 15.15 -9.04 15.21
CA VAL A 3 15.33 -7.71 14.64
C VAL A 3 14.84 -7.69 13.20
N PHE A 4 13.94 -6.77 12.90
CA PHE A 4 13.38 -6.55 11.56
C PHE A 4 13.93 -5.27 10.96
N ILE A 5 14.61 -5.34 9.84
CA ILE A 5 15.17 -4.19 9.12
C ILE A 5 14.23 -3.81 7.98
N GLY A 6 13.57 -2.65 8.12
CA GLY A 6 12.54 -2.14 7.21
C GLY A 6 11.14 -2.15 7.82
N THR A 7 10.31 -1.18 7.42
CA THR A 7 8.93 -0.98 7.92
C THR A 7 7.89 -1.08 6.80
N GLY A 8 8.19 -1.89 5.78
CA GLY A 8 7.23 -2.31 4.78
C GLY A 8 6.24 -3.33 5.34
N PHE A 9 5.15 -3.60 4.60
CA PHE A 9 4.08 -4.50 5.06
C PHE A 9 4.58 -5.90 5.42
N ILE A 10 5.57 -6.47 4.72
CA ILE A 10 6.12 -7.81 4.98
C ILE A 10 6.66 -7.91 6.41
N ASN A 11 7.53 -6.97 6.80
CA ASN A 11 8.14 -7.00 8.13
C ASN A 11 7.12 -6.69 9.24
N LEU A 12 6.24 -5.72 9.04
CA LEU A 12 5.27 -5.35 10.06
C LEU A 12 4.20 -6.44 10.26
N GLU A 13 3.72 -7.04 9.18
CA GLU A 13 2.79 -8.17 9.24
C GLU A 13 3.43 -9.38 9.94
N LEU A 14 4.66 -9.75 9.56
CA LEU A 14 5.35 -10.87 10.18
C LEU A 14 5.65 -10.62 11.66
N ALA A 15 6.08 -9.41 12.04
CA ALA A 15 6.31 -9.03 13.43
C ALA A 15 5.02 -9.14 14.27
N ALA A 16 3.89 -8.65 13.73
CA ALA A 16 2.60 -8.76 14.37
C ALA A 16 2.16 -10.21 14.53
N LEU A 17 2.21 -11.01 13.46
CA LEU A 17 1.82 -12.43 13.48
C LEU A 17 2.65 -13.26 14.47
N LEU A 18 3.96 -13.02 14.55
CA LEU A 18 4.83 -13.71 15.53
C LEU A 18 4.47 -13.32 16.95
N SER A 19 4.21 -12.04 17.21
CA SER A 19 3.79 -11.55 18.52
C SER A 19 2.42 -12.09 18.93
N GLU A 20 1.43 -12.14 18.00
CA GLU A 20 0.10 -12.73 18.26
C GLU A 20 0.17 -14.23 18.51
N ASN A 21 0.98 -14.96 17.74
CA ASN A 21 1.08 -16.41 17.85
C ASN A 21 1.70 -16.88 19.18
N LYS A 22 2.66 -16.12 19.73
CA LYS A 22 3.31 -16.40 21.00
C LYS A 22 3.48 -15.10 21.80
N PRO A 23 2.44 -14.62 22.49
CA PRO A 23 2.50 -13.39 23.27
C PRO A 23 3.62 -13.43 24.31
N ASN A 24 4.39 -12.35 24.39
CA ASN A 24 5.52 -12.16 25.32
C ASN A 24 6.69 -13.17 25.18
N TYR A 25 6.69 -13.99 24.14
CA TYR A 25 7.79 -14.94 23.90
C TYR A 25 8.96 -14.30 23.14
N TYR A 26 8.65 -13.43 22.17
CA TYR A 26 9.64 -12.75 21.36
C TYR A 26 9.84 -11.30 21.82
N ASN A 27 11.11 -10.90 21.95
CA ASN A 27 11.48 -9.48 22.03
C ASN A 27 11.73 -9.00 20.59
N ILE A 28 10.81 -8.20 20.06
CA ILE A 28 10.82 -7.78 18.65
C ILE A 28 11.23 -6.32 18.55
N THR A 29 12.27 -6.05 17.77
CA THR A 29 12.69 -4.69 17.42
C THR A 29 12.58 -4.48 15.91
N VAL A 30 11.91 -3.41 15.49
CA VAL A 30 11.80 -2.99 14.09
C VAL A 30 12.67 -1.75 13.89
N VAL A 31 13.61 -1.84 12.96
CA VAL A 31 14.57 -0.76 12.66
C VAL A 31 14.24 -0.14 11.31
N LYS A 32 14.19 1.18 11.24
CA LYS A 32 13.88 1.91 10.02
C LYS A 32 14.78 3.13 9.85
N TYR A 33 15.29 3.27 8.63
CA TYR A 33 16.08 4.44 8.26
C TYR A 33 15.19 5.70 8.09
N LYS A 34 15.62 6.80 8.67
CA LYS A 34 14.88 8.08 8.78
C LYS A 34 14.30 8.59 7.44
N THR A 35 15.05 8.49 6.36
CA THR A 35 14.64 9.06 5.05
C THR A 35 13.54 8.29 4.33
N LEU A 36 13.17 7.10 4.82
CA LEU A 36 12.18 6.24 4.15
C LEU A 36 10.72 6.58 4.50
N GLY A 37 10.47 7.66 5.23
CA GLY A 37 9.12 8.09 5.62
C GLY A 37 8.50 7.30 6.79
N PRO A 38 7.19 7.35 7.04
CA PRO A 38 6.51 6.62 8.13
C PRO A 38 6.46 5.11 7.89
N PRO A 39 6.00 4.30 8.85
CA PRO A 39 5.62 2.90 8.58
C PRO A 39 4.66 2.81 7.40
N LEU A 40 4.81 1.78 6.56
CA LEU A 40 3.99 1.61 5.35
C LEU A 40 3.98 2.82 4.40
N ALA A 41 5.09 3.56 4.29
CA ALA A 41 5.18 4.80 3.51
C ALA A 41 4.80 4.69 2.02
N LEU A 42 4.72 3.48 1.47
CA LEU A 42 4.22 3.23 0.12
C LEU A 42 2.68 3.16 0.06
N MET A 43 2.02 2.97 1.21
CA MET A 43 0.57 2.83 1.34
C MET A 43 -0.07 4.03 2.06
N LEU A 44 0.60 4.57 3.08
CA LEU A 44 0.03 5.54 4.00
C LEU A 44 0.81 6.85 4.04
N ASP A 45 0.09 7.94 4.15
CA ASP A 45 0.63 9.21 4.60
C ASP A 45 0.96 9.18 6.10
N ALA A 46 1.74 10.15 6.57
CA ALA A 46 2.25 10.14 7.95
C ALA A 46 1.12 10.25 9.01
N ASP A 47 0.08 11.01 8.72
CA ASP A 47 -1.11 11.17 9.58
C ASP A 47 -1.90 9.87 9.77
N MET A 48 -1.95 9.02 8.75
CA MET A 48 -2.57 7.70 8.83
C MET A 48 -1.61 6.69 9.49
N ALA A 49 -0.33 6.72 9.14
CA ALA A 49 0.66 5.74 9.56
C ALA A 49 0.96 5.76 11.07
N ILE A 50 0.72 6.90 11.76
CA ILE A 50 0.92 7.00 13.21
C ILE A 50 0.06 5.99 13.96
N THR A 51 -1.18 5.76 13.53
CA THR A 51 -2.09 4.77 14.13
C THR A 51 -1.50 3.36 14.10
N VAL A 52 -0.79 3.02 13.00
CA VAL A 52 -0.13 1.71 12.87
C VAL A 52 1.08 1.62 13.80
N GLN A 53 1.87 2.69 13.85
CA GLN A 53 3.05 2.76 14.73
C GLN A 53 2.65 2.64 16.20
N ASP A 54 1.63 3.39 16.63
CA ASP A 54 1.15 3.37 18.00
C ASP A 54 0.62 1.98 18.38
N CYS A 55 -0.15 1.35 17.49
CA CYS A 55 -0.60 -0.03 17.67
C CYS A 55 0.57 -1.00 17.88
N MET A 56 1.62 -0.91 17.05
CA MET A 56 2.81 -1.76 17.18
C MET A 56 3.49 -1.56 18.55
N VAL A 57 3.66 -0.30 18.99
CA VAL A 57 4.27 0.05 20.26
C VAL A 57 3.42 -0.44 21.45
N GLU A 58 2.10 -0.23 21.41
CA GLU A 58 1.16 -0.71 22.43
C GLU A 58 1.19 -2.25 22.59
N LYS A 59 1.47 -2.96 21.51
CA LYS A 59 1.64 -4.43 21.49
C LYS A 59 3.06 -4.89 21.89
N GLY A 60 3.92 -3.97 22.36
CA GLY A 60 5.25 -4.28 22.87
C GLY A 60 6.33 -4.45 21.78
N ILE A 61 6.07 -4.00 20.55
CA ILE A 61 7.10 -3.97 19.51
C ILE A 61 7.98 -2.72 19.67
N HIS A 62 9.28 -2.89 19.75
CA HIS A 62 10.22 -1.79 19.83
C HIS A 62 10.47 -1.16 18.46
N MET A 63 10.00 0.07 18.25
CA MET A 63 10.12 0.78 16.98
C MET A 63 11.30 1.77 16.99
N LYS A 64 12.41 1.42 16.33
CA LYS A 64 13.58 2.29 16.11
C LYS A 64 13.43 3.03 14.78
N MET A 65 12.72 4.16 14.78
CA MET A 65 12.22 4.81 13.56
C MET A 65 13.22 5.73 12.85
N ASP A 66 14.27 6.18 13.54
CA ASP A 66 15.25 7.12 13.00
C ASP A 66 16.68 6.53 13.00
N SER A 67 16.77 5.21 12.80
CA SER A 67 18.01 4.48 12.90
C SER A 67 18.29 3.66 11.65
N ARG A 68 19.52 3.69 11.17
CA ARG A 68 19.97 2.86 10.07
C ARG A 68 20.75 1.67 10.58
N ALA A 69 20.33 0.47 10.22
CA ALA A 69 21.15 -0.71 10.40
C ALA A 69 22.31 -0.68 9.38
N VAL A 70 23.54 -0.77 9.86
CA VAL A 70 24.75 -0.70 9.01
C VAL A 70 25.47 -2.03 8.93
N ARG A 71 25.30 -2.90 9.92
CA ARG A 71 25.96 -4.20 9.95
C ARG A 71 25.14 -5.23 10.73
N ILE A 72 25.08 -6.46 10.23
CA ILE A 72 24.63 -7.62 10.97
C ILE A 72 25.86 -8.23 11.65
N LEU A 73 25.77 -8.39 12.96
CA LEU A 73 26.84 -8.96 13.79
C LEU A 73 26.65 -10.47 13.91
N GLY A 74 27.76 -11.20 13.99
CA GLY A 74 27.72 -12.64 14.16
C GLY A 74 29.03 -13.22 14.67
N GLN A 75 28.91 -14.38 15.26
CA GLN A 75 30.06 -15.15 15.78
C GLN A 75 29.84 -16.64 15.49
N ASN A 76 30.85 -17.35 15.05
CA ASN A 76 30.82 -18.81 14.80
C ASN A 76 29.70 -19.22 13.83
N GLY A 77 29.43 -18.40 12.78
CA GLY A 77 28.40 -18.67 11.78
C GLY A 77 26.97 -18.40 12.24
N ARG A 78 26.77 -17.81 13.42
CA ARG A 78 25.45 -17.42 13.94
C ARG A 78 25.34 -15.93 14.10
N VAL A 79 24.16 -15.38 13.85
CA VAL A 79 23.85 -13.97 14.13
C VAL A 79 23.87 -13.74 15.63
N SER A 80 24.38 -12.58 16.04
CA SER A 80 24.40 -12.15 17.44
C SER A 80 23.78 -10.76 17.65
N GLY A 81 23.54 -9.99 16.58
CA GLY A 81 22.94 -8.67 16.72
C GLY A 81 22.98 -7.85 15.44
N VAL A 82 22.52 -6.62 15.56
CA VAL A 82 22.54 -5.59 14.51
C VAL A 82 23.21 -4.34 15.07
N GLU A 83 24.14 -3.76 14.32
CA GLU A 83 24.74 -2.47 14.63
C GLU A 83 24.07 -1.37 13.84
N LEU A 84 23.72 -0.30 14.54
CA LEU A 84 23.14 0.91 13.97
C LEU A 84 24.23 1.93 13.62
N GLU A 85 23.91 2.87 12.73
CA GLU A 85 24.83 3.97 12.35
C GLU A 85 25.27 4.84 13.52
N THR A 86 24.51 4.84 14.61
CA THR A 86 24.86 5.52 15.88
C THR A 86 25.92 4.81 16.69
N GLY A 87 26.30 3.58 16.31
CA GLY A 87 27.16 2.69 17.11
C GLY A 87 26.38 1.84 18.13
N GLU A 88 25.08 2.07 18.31
CA GLU A 88 24.22 1.23 19.15
C GLU A 88 24.18 -0.20 18.58
N LYS A 89 24.25 -1.20 19.46
CA LYS A 89 24.11 -2.62 19.09
C LYS A 89 22.85 -3.17 19.71
N ILE A 90 22.07 -3.86 18.91
CA ILE A 90 20.83 -4.54 19.29
C ILE A 90 21.09 -6.05 19.21
N ASP A 91 20.93 -6.77 20.29
CA ASP A 91 21.08 -8.22 20.32
C ASP A 91 20.00 -8.89 19.47
N ALA A 92 20.37 -9.89 18.69
CA ALA A 92 19.45 -10.63 17.85
C ALA A 92 19.83 -12.10 17.71
N ASP A 93 18.86 -12.97 17.91
CA ASP A 93 18.94 -14.40 17.58
C ASP A 93 18.52 -14.66 16.13
N MET A 94 17.74 -13.74 15.54
CA MET A 94 17.34 -13.73 14.13
C MET A 94 17.22 -12.30 13.60
N VAL A 95 17.63 -12.08 12.35
CA VAL A 95 17.47 -10.81 11.64
C VAL A 95 16.69 -11.04 10.35
N MET A 96 15.57 -10.33 10.22
CA MET A 96 14.77 -10.29 8.99
C MET A 96 15.06 -9.00 8.24
N VAL A 97 15.49 -9.12 6.98
CA VAL A 97 15.76 -7.96 6.12
C VAL A 97 14.71 -7.88 5.00
N SER A 98 13.89 -6.82 5.02
CA SER A 98 12.91 -6.54 3.97
C SER A 98 12.94 -5.05 3.63
N VAL A 99 13.92 -4.67 2.82
CA VAL A 99 14.22 -3.28 2.43
C VAL A 99 13.93 -3.02 0.95
N GLY A 100 13.11 -3.85 0.34
CA GLY A 100 12.70 -3.81 -1.06
C GLY A 100 13.25 -4.97 -1.86
N ALA A 101 12.63 -5.20 -3.01
CA ALA A 101 13.00 -6.22 -3.96
C ALA A 101 13.20 -5.60 -5.36
N ARG A 102 13.89 -6.32 -6.22
CA ARG A 102 14.06 -5.97 -7.63
C ARG A 102 13.83 -7.20 -8.47
N PRO A 103 13.24 -7.07 -9.67
CA PRO A 103 13.08 -8.20 -10.56
C PRO A 103 14.44 -8.73 -11.05
N ASN A 104 14.54 -10.04 -11.24
CA ASN A 104 15.64 -10.62 -11.98
C ASN A 104 15.37 -10.44 -13.49
N LEU A 105 16.29 -9.79 -14.19
CA LEU A 105 16.18 -9.45 -15.60
C LEU A 105 17.26 -10.11 -16.48
N GLU A 106 17.99 -11.10 -15.96
CA GLU A 106 19.07 -11.77 -16.70
C GLU A 106 18.56 -12.40 -17.98
N LEU A 107 17.50 -13.22 -17.91
CA LEU A 107 16.88 -13.83 -19.10
C LEU A 107 16.45 -12.77 -20.14
N ALA A 108 15.86 -11.68 -19.70
CA ALA A 108 15.43 -10.61 -20.61
C ALA A 108 16.61 -9.93 -21.30
N LYS A 109 17.75 -9.77 -20.61
CA LYS A 109 18.99 -9.25 -21.18
C LYS A 109 19.60 -10.21 -22.21
N ASP A 110 19.64 -11.51 -21.90
CA ASP A 110 20.16 -12.54 -22.80
C ASP A 110 19.34 -12.63 -24.09
N MET A 111 18.05 -12.34 -24.00
CA MET A 111 17.11 -12.28 -25.13
C MET A 111 17.09 -10.90 -25.82
N ASN A 112 17.92 -9.94 -25.40
CA ASN A 112 17.98 -8.58 -25.92
C ASN A 112 16.63 -7.85 -25.90
N LEU A 113 15.78 -8.10 -24.89
CA LEU A 113 14.52 -7.38 -24.71
C LEU A 113 14.77 -5.93 -24.25
N GLU A 114 13.93 -5.01 -24.70
CA GLU A 114 14.01 -3.63 -24.24
C GLU A 114 13.64 -3.53 -22.74
N LEU A 115 14.53 -2.90 -21.97
CA LEU A 115 14.37 -2.69 -20.54
C LEU A 115 14.04 -1.23 -20.23
N GLY A 116 13.16 -1.02 -19.28
CA GLY A 116 12.88 0.27 -18.67
C GLY A 116 13.63 0.47 -17.35
N THR A 117 13.22 1.45 -16.60
CA THR A 117 13.80 1.76 -15.28
C THR A 117 13.46 0.67 -14.24
N PHE A 118 12.27 0.06 -14.35
CA PHE A 118 11.72 -0.84 -13.33
C PHE A 118 11.54 -2.28 -13.79
N GLY A 119 11.84 -2.62 -15.03
CA GLY A 119 11.66 -3.96 -15.56
C GLY A 119 11.68 -4.03 -17.08
N ILE A 120 11.18 -5.14 -17.63
CA ILE A 120 11.01 -5.32 -19.07
C ILE A 120 9.94 -4.34 -19.55
N LYS A 121 10.23 -3.60 -20.62
CA LYS A 121 9.22 -2.75 -21.26
C LYS A 121 8.22 -3.63 -22.01
N VAL A 122 6.94 -3.33 -21.80
CA VAL A 122 5.82 -3.92 -22.53
C VAL A 122 4.84 -2.84 -22.93
N ASN A 123 4.09 -3.09 -23.98
CA ASN A 123 2.97 -2.25 -24.34
C ASN A 123 1.72 -2.59 -23.49
N LYS A 124 0.59 -1.93 -23.76
CA LYS A 124 -0.68 -2.14 -23.05
C LYS A 124 -1.29 -3.55 -23.22
N TYR A 125 -0.76 -4.35 -24.14
CA TYR A 125 -1.15 -5.74 -24.39
C TYR A 125 -0.15 -6.75 -23.84
N LEU A 126 0.85 -6.30 -23.06
CA LEU A 126 1.94 -7.09 -22.48
C LEU A 126 2.94 -7.64 -23.52
N GLU A 127 2.97 -7.07 -24.70
CA GLU A 127 3.93 -7.41 -25.76
C GLU A 127 5.26 -6.71 -25.49
N THR A 128 6.36 -7.45 -25.61
CA THR A 128 7.73 -6.95 -25.47
C THR A 128 8.25 -6.34 -26.77
N SER A 129 9.52 -5.98 -26.79
CA SER A 129 10.21 -5.57 -28.03
C SER A 129 10.42 -6.72 -29.04
N HIS A 130 10.21 -7.97 -28.64
CA HIS A 130 10.23 -9.13 -29.52
C HIS A 130 8.80 -9.58 -29.83
N PRO A 131 8.43 -9.78 -31.12
CA PRO A 131 7.03 -10.01 -31.52
C PRO A 131 6.42 -11.30 -30.94
N ASP A 132 7.23 -12.32 -30.66
CA ASP A 132 6.75 -13.61 -30.19
C ASP A 132 6.84 -13.77 -28.67
N ILE A 133 7.15 -12.66 -27.94
CA ILE A 133 7.37 -12.72 -26.51
C ILE A 133 6.42 -11.75 -25.79
N LEU A 134 5.61 -12.30 -24.89
CA LEU A 134 4.85 -11.57 -23.92
C LEU A 134 5.58 -11.61 -22.56
N ALA A 135 5.47 -10.53 -21.79
CA ALA A 135 5.98 -10.50 -20.42
C ALA A 135 4.94 -9.90 -19.46
N GLY A 136 4.90 -10.41 -18.24
CA GLY A 136 3.95 -9.95 -17.24
C GLY A 136 4.42 -10.22 -15.81
N GLY A 137 3.70 -9.70 -14.83
CA GLY A 137 4.04 -9.88 -13.41
C GLY A 137 5.09 -8.88 -12.92
N ASP A 138 5.90 -9.31 -11.95
CA ASP A 138 6.85 -8.43 -11.26
C ASP A 138 8.04 -8.02 -12.13
N CYS A 139 8.36 -8.80 -13.17
CA CYS A 139 9.50 -8.51 -14.04
C CYS A 139 9.27 -7.40 -15.07
N VAL A 140 8.03 -6.93 -15.25
CA VAL A 140 7.73 -5.87 -16.22
C VAL A 140 7.61 -4.49 -15.56
N GLU A 141 8.06 -3.48 -16.29
CA GLU A 141 7.79 -2.09 -15.96
C GLU A 141 6.30 -1.79 -16.22
N LYS A 142 5.66 -1.16 -15.25
CA LYS A 142 4.24 -0.83 -15.33
C LYS A 142 4.05 0.67 -15.48
N ILE A 143 2.92 1.09 -16.00
CA ILE A 143 2.53 2.51 -16.04
C ILE A 143 1.56 2.77 -14.90
N HIS A 144 1.83 3.77 -14.10
CA HIS A 144 0.92 4.19 -13.04
C HIS A 144 -0.30 4.90 -13.65
N PHE A 145 -1.51 4.46 -13.30
CA PHE A 145 -2.75 4.95 -13.92
C PHE A 145 -2.94 6.47 -13.78
N VAL A 146 -2.67 7.03 -12.61
CA VAL A 146 -2.87 8.47 -12.35
C VAL A 146 -1.74 9.30 -12.97
N THR A 147 -0.48 8.96 -12.71
CA THR A 147 0.66 9.78 -13.15
C THR A 147 1.04 9.59 -14.60
N LYS A 148 0.57 8.51 -15.24
CA LYS A 148 0.96 8.07 -16.58
C LYS A 148 2.47 7.86 -16.76
N LYS A 149 3.20 7.74 -15.66
CA LYS A 149 4.66 7.53 -15.64
C LYS A 149 5.02 6.07 -15.33
N PRO A 150 6.19 5.59 -15.77
CA PRO A 150 6.71 4.29 -15.38
C PRO A 150 6.80 4.15 -13.86
N ALA A 151 6.43 2.98 -13.36
CA ALA A 151 6.44 2.67 -11.94
C ALA A 151 6.72 1.18 -11.68
N ALA A 152 7.33 0.90 -10.53
CA ALA A 152 7.46 -0.45 -10.02
C ALA A 152 6.18 -0.87 -9.29
N SER A 153 5.81 -2.13 -9.43
CA SER A 153 4.81 -2.78 -8.58
C SER A 153 5.16 -4.26 -8.47
N LEU A 154 5.47 -4.69 -7.26
CA LEU A 154 5.78 -6.09 -6.92
C LEU A 154 4.61 -6.67 -6.10
N LEU A 155 3.39 -6.47 -6.60
CA LEU A 155 2.16 -6.87 -5.95
C LEU A 155 1.48 -8.01 -6.70
N ARG A 156 0.90 -8.94 -5.96
CA ARG A 156 0.19 -10.10 -6.51
C ARG A 156 -0.98 -9.71 -7.42
N GLY A 157 -1.72 -8.65 -7.08
CA GLY A 157 -2.88 -8.20 -7.85
C GLY A 157 -2.57 -7.95 -9.33
N PRO A 158 -1.70 -6.99 -9.65
CA PRO A 158 -1.26 -6.74 -11.03
C PRO A 158 -0.68 -7.97 -11.72
N SER A 159 0.09 -8.81 -11.01
CA SER A 159 0.70 -10.00 -11.60
C SER A 159 -0.33 -11.04 -12.04
N VAL A 160 -1.40 -11.24 -11.26
CA VAL A 160 -2.52 -12.12 -11.64
C VAL A 160 -3.28 -11.56 -12.83
N ILE A 161 -3.50 -10.24 -12.87
CA ILE A 161 -4.17 -9.58 -14.01
C ILE A 161 -3.31 -9.74 -15.28
N HIS A 162 -1.99 -9.53 -15.19
CA HIS A 162 -1.08 -9.71 -16.31
C HIS A 162 -1.14 -11.13 -16.87
N GLY A 163 -1.13 -12.16 -16.02
CA GLY A 163 -1.26 -13.55 -16.48
C GLY A 163 -2.56 -13.81 -17.24
N ARG A 164 -3.68 -13.27 -16.73
CA ARG A 164 -4.98 -13.38 -17.41
C ARG A 164 -5.04 -12.61 -18.73
N LEU A 165 -4.43 -11.42 -18.79
CA LEU A 165 -4.38 -10.63 -20.03
C LEU A 165 -3.47 -11.23 -21.07
N ALA A 166 -2.30 -11.76 -20.69
CA ALA A 166 -1.42 -12.49 -21.60
C ALA A 166 -2.12 -13.70 -22.22
N ALA A 167 -2.82 -14.51 -21.43
CA ALA A 167 -3.62 -15.62 -21.94
C ALA A 167 -4.73 -15.17 -22.90
N LYS A 168 -5.44 -14.08 -22.58
CA LYS A 168 -6.46 -13.50 -23.47
C LYS A 168 -5.85 -12.98 -24.77
N ARG A 169 -4.67 -12.33 -24.71
CA ARG A 169 -3.97 -11.85 -25.89
C ARG A 169 -3.60 -13.01 -26.82
N LEU A 170 -3.08 -14.11 -26.27
CA LEU A 170 -2.80 -15.34 -27.05
C LEU A 170 -4.07 -15.97 -27.64
N ALA A 171 -5.23 -15.80 -27.00
CA ALA A 171 -6.51 -16.26 -27.48
C ALA A 171 -7.19 -15.28 -28.48
N GLY A 172 -6.53 -14.19 -28.88
CA GLY A 172 -7.00 -13.23 -29.85
C GLY A 172 -7.89 -12.10 -29.29
N TYR A 173 -7.95 -11.90 -27.97
CA TYR A 173 -8.67 -10.78 -27.36
C TYR A 173 -7.78 -9.55 -27.23
N ASP A 174 -8.25 -8.40 -27.70
CA ASP A 174 -7.58 -7.10 -27.57
C ASP A 174 -8.07 -6.36 -26.32
N ILE A 175 -7.60 -6.78 -25.15
CA ILE A 175 -7.95 -6.15 -23.88
C ILE A 175 -6.70 -5.46 -23.30
N GLU A 176 -6.80 -4.16 -23.12
CA GLU A 176 -5.71 -3.32 -22.63
C GLU A 176 -5.56 -3.41 -21.12
N PHE A 177 -4.30 -3.40 -20.64
CA PHE A 177 -3.99 -3.17 -19.26
C PHE A 177 -4.06 -1.66 -18.95
N PRO A 178 -4.92 -1.20 -18.03
CA PRO A 178 -5.12 0.23 -17.79
C PRO A 178 -3.95 0.88 -17.05
N GLY A 179 -3.05 0.09 -16.50
CA GLY A 179 -1.99 0.53 -15.57
C GLY A 179 -2.26 0.11 -14.13
N ILE A 180 -1.39 0.55 -13.22
CA ILE A 180 -1.45 0.19 -11.81
C ILE A 180 -1.92 1.34 -10.94
N LEU A 181 -2.59 0.99 -9.84
CA LEU A 181 -2.94 1.88 -8.73
C LEU A 181 -2.32 1.42 -7.39
N ASN A 182 -1.44 0.40 -7.44
CA ASN A 182 -0.76 -0.18 -6.27
C ASN A 182 -1.72 -0.60 -5.14
N ASN A 183 -2.89 -1.14 -5.51
CA ASN A 183 -3.86 -1.65 -4.56
C ASN A 183 -3.23 -2.68 -3.63
N SER A 184 -3.28 -2.43 -2.35
CA SER A 184 -2.70 -3.30 -1.34
C SER A 184 -3.52 -3.28 -0.07
N ALA A 185 -3.53 -4.41 0.62
CA ALA A 185 -4.12 -4.54 1.95
C ALA A 185 -3.23 -5.39 2.83
N VAL A 186 -3.18 -5.07 4.12
CA VAL A 186 -2.41 -5.80 5.13
C VAL A 186 -3.14 -5.74 6.47
N ARG A 187 -2.99 -6.80 7.27
CA ARG A 187 -3.44 -6.82 8.66
C ARG A 187 -2.22 -6.72 9.58
N ILE A 188 -2.26 -5.81 10.54
CA ILE A 188 -1.26 -5.63 11.58
C ILE A 188 -1.99 -5.60 12.92
N PHE A 189 -1.89 -6.68 13.69
CA PHE A 189 -2.72 -6.91 14.86
C PHE A 189 -4.21 -6.75 14.53
N GLU A 190 -4.95 -5.97 15.29
CA GLU A 190 -6.36 -5.66 15.05
C GLU A 190 -6.59 -4.60 13.96
N LYS A 191 -5.54 -4.02 13.39
CA LYS A 191 -5.66 -3.00 12.34
C LYS A 191 -5.67 -3.65 10.96
N TYR A 192 -6.75 -3.44 10.23
CA TYR A 192 -6.90 -3.78 8.82
C TYR A 192 -6.64 -2.53 8.00
N ILE A 193 -5.68 -2.59 7.10
CA ILE A 193 -5.13 -1.43 6.39
C ILE A 193 -5.23 -1.69 4.90
N ALA A 194 -5.70 -0.71 4.13
CA ALA A 194 -5.68 -0.79 2.69
C ALA A 194 -5.38 0.56 2.04
N ALA A 195 -4.83 0.53 0.84
CA ALA A 195 -4.55 1.73 0.05
C ALA A 195 -4.64 1.47 -1.45
N THR A 196 -4.95 2.52 -2.20
CA THR A 196 -4.96 2.53 -3.66
C THR A 196 -4.62 3.93 -4.19
N GLY A 197 -4.06 4.00 -5.39
CA GLY A 197 -3.66 5.26 -6.01
C GLY A 197 -2.44 5.90 -5.35
N LEU A 198 -2.45 7.20 -5.19
CA LEU A 198 -1.36 7.99 -4.64
C LEU A 198 -1.65 8.40 -3.19
N THR A 199 -0.64 8.34 -2.32
CA THR A 199 -0.69 9.11 -1.08
C THR A 199 -0.59 10.60 -1.41
N ASP A 200 -1.00 11.48 -0.49
CA ASP A 200 -0.89 12.93 -0.66
C ASP A 200 0.57 13.33 -0.97
N LYS A 201 1.51 12.78 -0.23
CA LYS A 201 2.95 13.00 -0.43
C LYS A 201 3.43 12.52 -1.81
N GLN A 202 2.96 11.36 -2.29
CA GLN A 202 3.32 10.84 -3.61
C GLN A 202 2.74 11.71 -4.73
N ALA A 203 1.49 12.17 -4.57
CA ALA A 203 0.83 13.06 -5.52
C ALA A 203 1.57 14.40 -5.64
N GLN A 204 1.91 15.04 -4.53
CA GLN A 204 2.69 16.28 -4.52
C GLN A 204 4.06 16.09 -5.18
N LYS A 205 4.76 14.99 -4.87
CA LYS A 205 6.04 14.65 -5.52
C LYS A 205 5.90 14.41 -7.03
N ALA A 206 4.74 13.94 -7.49
CA ALA A 206 4.44 13.75 -8.91
C ALA A 206 4.06 15.04 -9.62
N GLY A 207 3.86 16.15 -8.88
CA GLY A 207 3.53 17.48 -9.40
C GLY A 207 2.05 17.85 -9.33
N PHE A 208 1.23 17.09 -8.60
CA PHE A 208 -0.17 17.44 -8.36
C PHE A 208 -0.29 18.44 -7.21
N GLU A 209 -1.16 19.42 -7.37
CA GLU A 209 -1.73 20.15 -6.25
C GLU A 209 -2.88 19.35 -5.65
N THR A 210 -2.83 19.09 -4.36
CA THR A 210 -3.75 18.15 -3.73
C THR A 210 -4.72 18.80 -2.76
N VAL A 211 -5.91 18.21 -2.66
CA VAL A 211 -6.83 18.36 -1.53
C VAL A 211 -7.02 17.00 -0.92
N SER A 212 -6.63 16.82 0.33
CA SER A 212 -6.85 15.58 1.06
C SER A 212 -7.80 15.78 2.25
N VAL A 213 -8.60 14.73 2.51
CA VAL A 213 -9.61 14.72 3.56
C VAL A 213 -9.56 13.40 4.31
N VAL A 214 -9.63 13.48 5.63
CA VAL A 214 -9.72 12.32 6.52
C VAL A 214 -11.11 12.31 7.16
N VAL A 215 -11.80 11.18 7.04
CA VAL A 215 -13.13 10.95 7.62
C VAL A 215 -13.06 9.76 8.59
N ASN A 216 -13.52 9.97 9.81
CA ASN A 216 -13.71 8.89 10.78
C ASN A 216 -15.15 8.37 10.67
N SER A 217 -15.30 7.07 10.60
CA SER A 217 -16.57 6.39 10.41
C SER A 217 -16.67 5.12 11.27
N ARG A 218 -17.76 4.40 11.10
CA ARG A 218 -18.06 3.16 11.81
C ARG A 218 -18.42 2.05 10.83
N SER A 219 -18.06 0.82 11.16
CA SER A 219 -18.32 -0.35 10.31
C SER A 219 -19.81 -0.66 10.12
N LYS A 220 -20.68 -0.14 11.00
CA LYS A 220 -22.13 -0.26 10.97
C LYS A 220 -22.74 0.83 11.87
N HIS A 221 -24.07 0.90 11.94
CA HIS A 221 -24.77 1.88 12.81
C HIS A 221 -24.28 1.79 14.25
N GLY A 222 -24.10 2.93 14.90
CA GLY A 222 -23.50 3.03 16.23
C GLY A 222 -24.21 2.31 17.35
N MET A 223 -25.50 2.00 17.19
CA MET A 223 -26.30 1.24 18.16
C MET A 223 -26.19 -0.28 18.00
N ILE A 224 -25.58 -0.75 16.93
CA ILE A 224 -25.46 -2.20 16.65
C ILE A 224 -24.27 -2.80 17.39
N PRO A 225 -24.44 -3.90 18.13
CA PRO A 225 -23.34 -4.55 18.83
C PRO A 225 -22.19 -4.95 17.88
N GLY A 226 -20.95 -4.80 18.36
CA GLY A 226 -19.76 -5.14 17.59
C GLY A 226 -19.40 -4.10 16.51
N VAL A 227 -19.99 -2.91 16.55
CA VAL A 227 -19.52 -1.76 15.75
C VAL A 227 -18.05 -1.48 16.00
N LYS A 228 -17.28 -1.22 14.94
CA LYS A 228 -15.84 -0.91 14.99
C LYS A 228 -15.57 0.42 14.29
N PRO A 229 -14.61 1.21 14.82
CA PRO A 229 -14.18 2.43 14.14
C PRO A 229 -13.35 2.10 12.91
N TRP A 230 -13.38 3.00 11.94
CA TRP A 230 -12.47 3.03 10.81
C TRP A 230 -12.28 4.45 10.28
N THR A 231 -11.18 4.66 9.58
CA THR A 231 -10.78 5.94 9.03
C THR A 231 -10.54 5.80 7.54
N LEU A 232 -11.12 6.69 6.76
CA LEU A 232 -10.91 6.85 5.33
C LEU A 232 -10.16 8.15 5.07
N LYS A 233 -9.08 8.10 4.30
CA LYS A 233 -8.46 9.28 3.71
C LYS A 233 -8.60 9.22 2.20
N LEU A 234 -9.11 10.28 1.58
CA LEU A 234 -9.15 10.47 0.13
C LEU A 234 -8.23 11.61 -0.28
N VAL A 235 -7.59 11.44 -1.43
CA VAL A 235 -6.70 12.43 -2.05
C VAL A 235 -7.24 12.78 -3.42
N PHE A 236 -7.46 14.06 -3.66
CA PHE A 236 -7.95 14.62 -4.92
C PHE A 236 -6.90 15.52 -5.56
N ASP A 237 -6.83 15.53 -6.87
CA ASP A 237 -6.14 16.58 -7.62
C ASP A 237 -6.97 17.86 -7.59
N LYS A 238 -6.42 18.94 -7.05
CA LYS A 238 -7.10 20.22 -6.88
C LYS A 238 -7.55 20.84 -8.20
N ASN A 239 -6.77 20.66 -9.27
CA ASN A 239 -7.02 21.30 -10.56
C ASN A 239 -8.12 20.60 -11.35
N THR A 240 -8.11 19.27 -11.40
CA THR A 240 -9.10 18.47 -12.12
C THR A 240 -10.24 17.99 -11.23
N GLN A 241 -10.09 18.13 -9.92
CA GLN A 241 -10.99 17.60 -8.89
C GLN A 241 -11.14 16.06 -8.92
N LYS A 242 -10.32 15.34 -9.69
CA LYS A 242 -10.39 13.88 -9.78
C LYS A 242 -9.87 13.24 -8.50
N LEU A 243 -10.51 12.14 -8.12
CA LEU A 243 -10.01 11.23 -7.08
C LEU A 243 -8.74 10.54 -7.60
N ILE A 244 -7.64 10.65 -6.86
CA ILE A 244 -6.33 10.10 -7.25
C ILE A 244 -5.71 9.16 -6.23
N GLY A 245 -6.29 9.04 -5.03
CA GLY A 245 -5.80 8.13 -4.01
C GLY A 245 -6.75 7.93 -2.84
N GLY A 246 -6.57 6.81 -2.14
CA GLY A 246 -7.33 6.51 -0.93
C GLY A 246 -6.60 5.57 0.00
N GLN A 247 -6.86 5.73 1.30
CA GLN A 247 -6.25 4.97 2.39
C GLN A 247 -7.32 4.64 3.42
N ILE A 248 -7.29 3.42 3.93
CA ILE A 248 -8.21 2.94 4.97
C ILE A 248 -7.42 2.32 6.11
N ILE A 249 -7.81 2.64 7.34
CA ILE A 249 -7.41 1.92 8.56
C ILE A 249 -8.69 1.59 9.34
N SER A 250 -8.87 0.33 9.70
CA SER A 250 -10.09 -0.17 10.33
C SER A 250 -9.79 -1.20 11.41
N ASP A 251 -10.61 -1.23 12.45
CA ASP A 251 -10.61 -2.29 13.48
C ASP A 251 -11.55 -3.46 13.10
N SER A 252 -12.00 -3.48 11.85
CA SER A 252 -12.81 -4.55 11.24
C SER A 252 -12.37 -4.79 9.82
N ASP A 253 -12.48 -6.03 9.35
CA ASP A 253 -12.14 -6.42 7.98
C ASP A 253 -13.10 -5.84 6.92
N ALA A 254 -14.37 -5.69 7.26
CA ALA A 254 -15.40 -5.27 6.30
C ALA A 254 -15.10 -3.93 5.61
N PRO A 255 -14.76 -2.82 6.32
CA PRO A 255 -14.48 -1.53 5.68
C PRO A 255 -13.26 -1.54 4.76
N VAL A 256 -12.34 -2.49 4.91
CA VAL A 256 -11.14 -2.59 4.06
C VAL A 256 -11.52 -2.84 2.60
N LYS A 257 -12.63 -3.54 2.34
CA LYS A 257 -13.11 -3.79 0.97
C LYS A 257 -13.62 -2.54 0.26
N GLU A 258 -13.91 -1.45 0.98
CA GLU A 258 -14.24 -0.16 0.36
C GLU A 258 -13.07 0.41 -0.47
N ILE A 259 -11.85 -0.08 -0.25
CA ILE A 259 -10.72 0.31 -1.09
C ILE A 259 -10.91 -0.11 -2.56
N ASP A 260 -11.65 -1.18 -2.83
CA ASP A 260 -11.97 -1.61 -4.19
C ASP A 260 -12.98 -0.67 -4.85
N THR A 261 -13.93 -0.10 -4.07
CA THR A 261 -14.82 0.98 -4.52
C THR A 261 -13.98 2.22 -4.87
N VAL A 262 -13.10 2.66 -3.98
CA VAL A 262 -12.19 3.80 -4.23
C VAL A 262 -11.35 3.55 -5.48
N ASN A 263 -10.81 2.35 -5.68
CA ASN A 263 -10.07 1.97 -6.87
C ASN A 263 -10.92 2.09 -8.14
N ALA A 264 -12.14 1.60 -8.13
CA ALA A 264 -13.06 1.68 -9.27
C ALA A 264 -13.42 3.13 -9.60
N LEU A 265 -13.60 3.99 -8.58
CA LEU A 265 -13.85 5.41 -8.75
C LEU A 265 -12.65 6.14 -9.37
N ILE A 266 -11.41 5.79 -8.98
CA ILE A 266 -10.19 6.33 -9.61
C ILE A 266 -10.10 5.88 -11.07
N LEU A 267 -10.30 4.59 -11.36
CA LEU A 267 -10.31 4.06 -12.74
C LEU A 267 -11.41 4.70 -13.60
N GLY A 268 -12.54 5.02 -12.99
CA GLY A 268 -13.63 5.77 -13.62
C GLY A 268 -13.40 7.28 -13.68
N GLU A 269 -12.22 7.75 -13.27
CA GLU A 269 -11.82 9.17 -13.25
C GLU A 269 -12.85 10.09 -12.57
N LYS A 270 -13.49 9.61 -11.50
CA LYS A 270 -14.53 10.32 -10.77
C LYS A 270 -14.01 11.55 -10.06
N THR A 271 -14.81 12.61 -10.08
CA THR A 271 -14.48 13.92 -9.51
C THR A 271 -15.18 14.14 -8.16
N ILE A 272 -14.76 15.17 -7.42
CA ILE A 272 -15.41 15.58 -6.17
C ILE A 272 -16.94 15.74 -6.37
N PRO A 273 -17.45 16.50 -7.38
CA PRO A 273 -18.90 16.59 -7.61
C PRO A 273 -19.57 15.24 -7.85
N ASP A 274 -18.95 14.33 -8.61
CA ASP A 274 -19.52 12.99 -8.84
C ASP A 274 -19.74 12.22 -7.53
N LEU A 275 -18.78 12.35 -6.59
CA LEU A 275 -18.82 11.60 -5.33
C LEU A 275 -19.80 12.21 -4.31
N THR A 276 -20.16 13.48 -4.43
CA THR A 276 -21.21 14.07 -3.58
C THR A 276 -22.62 13.53 -3.88
N THR A 277 -22.77 12.83 -5.00
CA THR A 277 -24.03 12.22 -5.44
C THR A 277 -23.98 10.69 -5.46
N LEU A 278 -22.97 10.10 -4.81
CA LEU A 278 -22.81 8.65 -4.76
C LEU A 278 -23.98 8.02 -3.99
N MET A 279 -24.70 7.11 -4.66
CA MET A 279 -25.75 6.32 -4.00
C MET A 279 -25.14 5.11 -3.31
N CYS A 280 -25.36 5.00 -2.02
CA CYS A 280 -24.90 3.87 -1.21
C CYS A 280 -26.06 2.97 -0.77
N ALA A 281 -25.76 1.68 -0.59
CA ALA A 281 -26.68 0.74 0.04
C ALA A 281 -26.53 0.86 1.57
N GLY A 282 -27.62 1.19 2.26
CA GLY A 282 -27.60 1.38 3.70
C GLY A 282 -28.42 0.29 4.43
N ASN A 283 -27.81 -0.35 5.42
CA ASN A 283 -28.47 -1.20 6.39
C ASN A 283 -27.74 -1.09 7.73
N PRO A 284 -28.46 -0.87 8.86
CA PRO A 284 -27.83 -0.66 10.16
C PRO A 284 -26.84 -1.75 10.59
N ASP A 285 -27.06 -2.99 10.19
CA ASP A 285 -26.19 -4.14 10.54
C ASP A 285 -24.98 -4.31 9.64
N CYS A 286 -24.98 -3.71 8.44
CA CYS A 286 -24.00 -4.00 7.39
C CYS A 286 -23.12 -2.82 7.03
N SER A 287 -23.56 -1.58 7.25
CA SER A 287 -22.88 -0.38 6.76
C SER A 287 -23.10 0.81 7.68
N SER A 288 -22.36 1.89 7.45
CA SER A 288 -22.64 3.21 8.01
C SER A 288 -24.05 3.67 7.59
N GLU A 289 -24.58 4.66 8.30
CA GLU A 289 -25.79 5.34 7.84
C GLU A 289 -25.54 6.01 6.49
N PRO A 290 -26.51 6.01 5.55
CA PRO A 290 -26.39 6.70 4.28
C PRO A 290 -26.04 8.19 4.40
N SER A 291 -26.53 8.86 5.45
CA SER A 291 -26.20 10.26 5.77
C SER A 291 -24.74 10.45 6.21
N LEU A 292 -24.04 9.37 6.55
CA LEU A 292 -22.66 9.36 7.03
C LEU A 292 -21.78 8.48 6.15
N GLU A 293 -22.16 8.29 4.89
CA GLU A 293 -21.37 7.51 3.94
C GLU A 293 -19.99 8.18 3.74
N PRO A 294 -18.90 7.50 4.08
CA PRO A 294 -17.60 8.16 4.24
C PRO A 294 -16.99 8.73 2.95
N ILE A 295 -17.25 8.12 1.79
CA ILE A 295 -16.74 8.62 0.51
C ILE A 295 -17.47 9.93 0.14
N THR A 296 -18.78 9.97 0.31
CA THR A 296 -19.59 11.18 0.09
C THR A 296 -19.19 12.30 1.05
N ILE A 297 -19.08 12.01 2.35
CA ILE A 297 -18.64 12.99 3.34
C ILE A 297 -17.25 13.53 3.03
N ALA A 298 -16.31 12.67 2.61
CA ALA A 298 -14.98 13.11 2.20
C ALA A 298 -15.02 14.03 0.98
N ALA A 299 -15.88 13.74 0.01
CA ALA A 299 -16.07 14.59 -1.17
C ALA A 299 -16.68 15.96 -0.81
N GLU A 300 -17.68 15.99 0.06
CA GLU A 300 -18.30 17.25 0.54
C GLU A 300 -17.29 18.12 1.30
N GLN A 301 -16.48 17.52 2.18
CA GLN A 301 -15.42 18.24 2.88
C GLN A 301 -14.30 18.72 1.92
N ALA A 302 -13.96 17.94 0.89
CA ALA A 302 -13.02 18.36 -0.14
C ALA A 302 -13.59 19.57 -0.94
N LEU A 303 -14.87 19.53 -1.30
CA LEU A 303 -15.55 20.61 -1.99
C LEU A 303 -15.53 21.91 -1.17
N GLN A 304 -15.71 21.81 0.15
CA GLN A 304 -15.61 22.96 1.06
C GLN A 304 -14.19 23.55 1.11
N LYS A 305 -13.16 22.70 1.08
CA LYS A 305 -11.75 23.14 1.07
C LYS A 305 -11.32 23.82 -0.24
N LEU A 306 -12.07 23.63 -1.32
CA LEU A 306 -11.80 24.25 -2.62
C LEU A 306 -12.41 25.66 -2.75
N ARG A 307 -13.30 26.05 -1.86
CA ARG A 307 -13.88 27.40 -1.78
C ARG A 307 -12.97 28.34 -1.01
#